data_6767ccc6817ccb8c678bd220e2a6a577
#
_entry.id   6767ccc6817ccb8c678bd220e2a6a577
#
_cell.length_a   1.000
_cell.length_b   1.000
_cell.length_c   1.000
_cell.angle_alpha   90.00
_cell.angle_beta   90.00
_cell.angle_gamma   90.00
#
_symmetry.space_group_name_H-M   'P 1'
#
loop_
_entity.id
_entity.type
_entity.pdbx_description
1 polymer ?
#
loop_
_entity_poly.entity_id
_entity_poly.type
_entity_poly.pdbx_seq_one_letter_code
_entity_poly.pdbx_strand_id
1 'polypeptide(L)'
;MRENRMKLTILTILTLLTCFCVLSGCDLMPKGTPNDEITHETFIVLEVSDSSLLLAEIGEDGTAIETRQYRVSNLFAPNTQIQVNDKIKVEHNGEILESYPMQFSKIYKMEHVDAGGIATTIVVD
;
A
#
# COMPACT_ATOMS: atom_id res chain seq x y z
N MET A 1 -21.74 -49.80 -39.33
CA MET A 1 -22.32 -49.36 -38.04
C MET A 1 -21.31 -49.08 -36.96
N ARG A 2 -20.19 -49.77 -36.88
CA ARG A 2 -19.13 -49.49 -35.91
C ARG A 2 -18.41 -48.16 -36.16
N GLU A 3 -18.22 -47.78 -37.37
CA GLU A 3 -17.54 -46.51 -37.70
C GLU A 3 -18.31 -45.27 -37.29
N ASN A 4 -19.63 -45.30 -37.39
CA ASN A 4 -20.45 -44.15 -37.02
C ASN A 4 -20.50 -43.95 -35.52
N ARG A 5 -20.42 -45.04 -34.75
CA ARG A 5 -20.36 -44.94 -33.28
C ARG A 5 -19.03 -44.36 -32.78
N MET A 6 -17.92 -44.75 -33.40
CA MET A 6 -16.63 -44.22 -33.05
C MET A 6 -16.51 -42.75 -33.40
N LYS A 7 -17.02 -42.34 -34.57
CA LYS A 7 -17.04 -40.94 -34.98
C LYS A 7 -17.88 -40.06 -34.03
N LEU A 8 -19.01 -40.59 -33.60
CA LEU A 8 -19.89 -39.90 -32.66
C LEU A 8 -19.24 -39.74 -31.28
N THR A 9 -18.53 -40.79 -30.82
CA THR A 9 -17.84 -40.78 -29.52
C THR A 9 -16.67 -39.79 -29.53
N ILE A 10 -15.92 -39.76 -30.61
CA ILE A 10 -14.80 -38.80 -30.76
C ILE A 10 -15.31 -37.37 -30.83
N LEU A 11 -16.43 -37.13 -31.50
CA LEU A 11 -17.04 -35.81 -31.60
C LEU A 11 -17.53 -35.29 -30.25
N THR A 12 -18.13 -36.17 -29.43
CA THR A 12 -18.59 -35.83 -28.08
C THR A 12 -17.44 -35.54 -27.14
N ILE A 13 -16.34 -36.28 -27.23
CA ILE A 13 -15.13 -36.03 -26.44
C ILE A 13 -14.49 -34.70 -26.83
N LEU A 14 -14.46 -34.40 -28.12
CA LEU A 14 -13.89 -33.16 -28.61
C LEU A 14 -14.68 -31.93 -28.18
N THR A 15 -16.03 -32.04 -28.19
CA THR A 15 -16.89 -30.95 -27.70
C THR A 15 -16.78 -30.77 -26.19
N LEU A 16 -16.61 -31.83 -25.44
CA LEU A 16 -16.40 -31.73 -23.98
C LEU A 16 -15.07 -31.07 -23.66
N LEU A 17 -14.04 -31.37 -24.45
CA LEU A 17 -12.70 -30.78 -24.24
C LEU A 17 -12.67 -29.30 -24.54
N THR A 18 -13.40 -28.85 -25.57
CA THR A 18 -13.49 -27.43 -25.90
C THR A 18 -14.29 -26.64 -24.88
N CYS A 19 -15.32 -27.21 -24.30
CA CYS A 19 -16.07 -26.57 -23.21
C CYS A 19 -15.20 -26.35 -21.96
N PHE A 20 -14.29 -27.27 -21.68
CA PHE A 20 -13.43 -27.17 -20.51
C PHE A 20 -12.41 -26.02 -20.65
N CYS A 21 -11.93 -25.79 -21.86
CA CYS A 21 -10.98 -24.70 -22.13
C CYS A 21 -11.61 -23.31 -22.02
N VAL A 22 -12.91 -23.18 -22.30
CA VAL A 22 -13.61 -21.90 -22.20
C VAL A 22 -13.87 -21.53 -20.75
N LEU A 23 -14.10 -22.52 -19.88
CA LEU A 23 -14.34 -22.27 -18.46
C LEU A 23 -13.07 -21.86 -17.69
N SER A 24 -11.91 -22.36 -18.11
CA SER A 24 -10.65 -21.94 -17.49
C SER A 24 -10.18 -20.54 -17.93
N GLY A 25 -10.70 -20.03 -19.02
CA GLY A 25 -10.42 -18.66 -19.46
C GLY A 25 -11.19 -17.58 -18.71
N CYS A 26 -12.22 -17.96 -17.96
CA CYS A 26 -13.01 -16.99 -17.19
C CYS A 26 -12.38 -16.63 -15.84
N ASP A 27 -11.38 -17.38 -15.42
CA ASP A 27 -10.65 -17.09 -14.20
C ASP A 27 -9.55 -16.04 -14.38
N LEU A 28 -9.44 -15.55 -15.58
CA LEU A 28 -8.59 -14.38 -15.79
C LEU A 28 -9.33 -13.11 -15.40
N MET A 29 -9.62 -12.85 -14.25
CA MET A 29 -10.05 -12.08 -13.65
C MET A 29 -9.76 -11.11 -13.15
N PRO A 30 -10.44 -10.54 -12.79
CA PRO A 30 -10.70 -9.20 -12.78
C PRO A 30 -9.50 -8.55 -12.21
N LYS A 31 -9.04 -7.64 -12.90
CA LYS A 31 -8.32 -6.57 -12.27
C LYS A 31 -9.22 -6.14 -11.15
N GLY A 32 -8.94 -6.67 -9.99
CA GLY A 32 -9.58 -6.22 -8.81
C GLY A 32 -9.61 -4.72 -8.86
N THR A 33 -10.67 -4.13 -8.44
CA THR A 33 -10.67 -2.79 -7.92
C THR A 33 -9.31 -2.59 -7.27
N PRO A 34 -8.62 -1.48 -7.55
CA PRO A 34 -7.42 -1.20 -6.81
C PRO A 34 -7.80 -1.37 -5.35
N ASN A 35 -7.31 -2.45 -4.78
CA ASN A 35 -7.41 -2.60 -3.35
C ASN A 35 -6.67 -1.39 -2.83
N ASP A 36 -7.41 -0.43 -2.33
CA ASP A 36 -6.85 0.61 -1.51
C ASP A 36 -6.37 -0.08 -0.24
N GLU A 37 -5.34 -0.91 -0.44
CA GLU A 37 -4.72 -1.60 0.67
C GLU A 37 -4.05 -0.55 1.53
N ILE A 38 -4.64 -0.31 2.69
CA ILE A 38 -4.10 0.66 3.62
C ILE A 38 -2.88 0.05 4.30
N THR A 39 -1.73 0.67 4.06
CA THR A 39 -0.47 0.29 4.70
C THR A 39 -0.24 1.21 5.90
N HIS A 40 0.08 0.61 7.03
CA HIS A 40 0.37 1.32 8.26
C HIS A 40 1.86 1.21 8.57
N GLU A 41 2.54 2.33 8.67
CA GLU A 41 3.96 2.35 9.00
C GLU A 41 4.26 3.46 10.00
N THR A 42 5.23 3.22 10.87
CA THR A 42 5.68 4.20 11.85
C THR A 42 7.06 4.71 11.45
N PHE A 43 7.23 6.02 11.48
CA PHE A 43 8.46 6.70 11.11
C PHE A 43 8.96 7.55 12.26
N ILE A 44 10.24 7.90 12.22
CA ILE A 44 10.84 8.83 13.16
C ILE A 44 11.06 10.17 12.46
N VAL A 45 10.83 11.26 13.19
CA VAL A 45 10.98 12.61 12.65
C VAL A 45 12.44 13.03 12.66
N LEU A 46 12.96 13.42 11.50
CA LEU A 46 14.32 13.95 11.35
C LEU A 46 14.37 15.47 11.31
N GLU A 47 13.38 16.09 10.65
CA GLU A 47 13.29 17.54 10.55
C GLU A 47 11.83 17.98 10.61
N VAL A 48 11.61 19.14 11.19
CA VAL A 48 10.30 19.77 11.30
C VAL A 48 10.36 21.16 10.72
N SER A 49 9.43 21.47 9.80
CA SER A 49 9.20 22.83 9.32
C SER A 49 7.71 23.13 9.35
N ASP A 50 7.34 24.39 9.14
CA ASP A 50 5.94 24.80 9.12
C ASP A 50 5.15 24.12 8.00
N SER A 51 5.81 23.78 6.91
CA SER A 51 5.16 23.23 5.72
C SER A 51 5.40 21.74 5.50
N SER A 52 6.43 21.17 6.11
CA SER A 52 6.79 19.77 5.85
C SER A 52 7.47 19.10 7.03
N LEU A 53 7.44 17.77 7.00
CA LEU A 53 8.17 16.90 7.92
C LEU A 53 9.09 16.01 7.11
N LEU A 54 10.31 15.81 7.59
CA LEU A 54 11.20 14.79 7.06
C LEU A 54 11.18 13.61 8.00
N LEU A 55 10.78 12.46 7.46
CA LEU A 55 10.61 11.22 8.21
C LEU A 55 11.62 10.20 7.74
N ALA A 56 12.00 9.26 8.60
CA ALA A 56 12.84 8.12 8.24
C ALA A 56 12.22 6.82 8.74
N GLU A 57 12.48 5.75 8.02
CA GLU A 57 12.10 4.42 8.49
C GLU A 57 12.90 4.10 9.76
N ILE A 58 12.29 3.30 10.63
CA ILE A 58 12.91 2.88 11.89
C ILE A 58 13.52 1.49 11.67
N GLY A 59 14.80 1.38 11.97
CA GLY A 59 15.51 0.10 11.92
C GLY A 59 15.15 -0.83 13.08
N GLU A 60 15.68 -2.04 13.02
CA GLU A 60 15.43 -3.06 14.05
C GLU A 60 15.91 -2.64 15.43
N ASP A 61 16.93 -1.80 15.49
CA ASP A 61 17.49 -1.26 16.74
C ASP A 61 16.72 -0.03 17.26
N GLY A 62 15.66 0.39 16.57
CA GLY A 62 14.86 1.56 16.95
C GLY A 62 15.43 2.89 16.48
N THR A 63 16.52 2.91 15.73
CA THR A 63 17.12 4.12 15.20
C THR A 63 16.68 4.40 13.77
N ALA A 64 16.85 5.65 13.33
CA ALA A 64 16.48 6.06 11.98
C ALA A 64 17.37 5.42 10.92
N ILE A 65 16.75 4.93 9.85
CA ILE A 65 17.50 4.50 8.65
C ILE A 65 17.66 5.73 7.75
N GLU A 66 18.81 6.36 7.80
CA GLU A 66 19.06 7.63 7.12
C GLU A 66 18.98 7.57 5.59
N THR A 67 19.10 6.38 5.01
CA THR A 67 18.99 6.19 3.57
C THR A 67 17.54 6.05 3.10
N ARG A 68 16.59 5.95 4.02
CA ARG A 68 15.18 5.78 3.71
C ARG A 68 14.35 6.90 4.32
N GLN A 69 14.45 8.05 3.67
CA GLN A 69 13.79 9.27 4.11
C GLN A 69 12.57 9.58 3.24
N TYR A 70 11.55 10.11 3.88
CA TYR A 70 10.30 10.50 3.25
C TYR A 70 9.96 11.92 3.64
N ARG A 71 9.53 12.71 2.67
CA ARG A 71 9.03 14.06 2.94
C ARG A 71 7.52 14.06 2.82
N VAL A 72 6.87 14.60 3.85
CA VAL A 72 5.40 14.73 3.90
C VAL A 72 5.04 16.16 4.24
N SER A 73 3.83 16.57 3.86
CA SER A 73 3.30 17.86 4.27
C SER A 73 3.01 17.87 5.77
N ASN A 74 3.37 18.96 6.43
CA ASN A 74 3.04 19.14 7.84
C ASN A 74 1.61 19.67 7.96
N LEU A 75 0.65 18.77 8.09
CA LEU A 75 -0.77 19.11 8.20
C LEU A 75 -1.24 19.22 9.64
N PHE A 76 -0.34 19.01 10.60
CA PHE A 76 -0.67 19.17 12.01
C PHE A 76 -0.88 20.64 12.35
N ALA A 77 -1.76 20.90 13.34
CA ALA A 77 -2.03 22.26 13.78
C ALA A 77 -0.74 22.92 14.29
N PRO A 78 -0.58 24.25 14.11
CA PRO A 78 0.64 24.95 14.54
C PRO A 78 0.97 24.81 16.03
N ASN A 79 -0.05 24.55 16.84
CA ASN A 79 0.14 24.31 18.28
C ASN A 79 0.53 22.88 18.61
N THR A 80 0.57 21.99 17.63
CA THR A 80 1.06 20.63 17.82
C THR A 80 2.58 20.66 17.84
N GLN A 81 3.17 20.35 18.98
CA GLN A 81 4.62 20.42 19.14
C GLN A 81 5.27 19.12 18.68
N ILE A 82 5.50 19.06 17.38
CA ILE A 82 6.25 17.94 16.79
C ILE A 82 7.73 18.25 16.89
N GLN A 83 8.50 17.32 17.42
CA GLN A 83 9.94 17.46 17.62
C GLN A 83 10.71 16.39 16.86
N VAL A 84 11.97 16.67 16.59
CA VAL A 84 12.91 15.67 16.08
C VAL A 84 12.96 14.49 17.04
N ASN A 85 12.99 13.28 16.50
CA ASN A 85 12.91 11.99 17.18
C ASN A 85 11.52 11.56 17.65
N ASP A 86 10.50 12.37 17.44
CA ASP A 86 9.13 11.95 17.64
C ASP A 86 8.75 10.89 16.61
N LYS A 87 7.71 10.12 16.90
CA LYS A 87 7.21 9.07 16.01
C LYS A 87 5.90 9.50 15.36
N ILE A 88 5.81 9.29 14.07
CA ILE A 88 4.62 9.54 13.27
C ILE A 88 4.19 8.23 12.62
N LYS A 89 2.95 7.83 12.86
CA LYS A 89 2.34 6.71 12.16
C LYS A 89 1.62 7.24 10.93
N VAL A 90 1.94 6.67 9.77
CA VAL A 90 1.35 7.07 8.50
C VAL A 90 0.54 5.91 7.93
N GLU A 91 -0.70 6.19 7.56
CA GLU A 91 -1.54 5.28 6.81
C GLU A 91 -1.57 5.75 5.35
N HIS A 92 -1.09 4.91 4.44
CA HIS A 92 -0.96 5.25 3.03
C HIS A 92 -1.36 4.07 2.12
N ASN A 93 -1.38 4.32 0.81
CA ASN A 93 -1.82 3.32 -0.15
C ASN A 93 -0.75 2.30 -0.57
N GLY A 94 0.43 2.33 0.04
CA GLY A 94 1.53 1.42 -0.28
C GLY A 94 2.37 1.83 -1.48
N GLU A 95 1.96 2.84 -2.22
CA GLU A 95 2.68 3.33 -3.39
C GLU A 95 3.64 4.45 -3.00
N ILE A 96 4.92 4.26 -3.28
CA ILE A 96 5.97 5.22 -2.97
C ILE A 96 6.53 5.80 -4.26
N LEU A 97 6.61 7.12 -4.33
CA LEU A 97 7.23 7.83 -5.44
C LEU A 97 8.75 7.83 -5.25
N GLU A 98 9.46 7.33 -6.27
CA GLU A 98 10.91 7.25 -6.23
C GLU A 98 11.54 8.61 -6.46
N SER A 99 11.73 9.35 -5.40
CA SER A 99 12.46 10.62 -5.37
C SER A 99 13.39 10.59 -4.16
N TYR A 100 14.20 11.61 -3.97
CA TYR A 100 14.98 11.71 -2.75
C TYR A 100 14.86 13.12 -2.17
N PRO A 101 14.26 13.28 -0.98
CA PRO A 101 13.58 12.21 -0.18
C PRO A 101 12.38 11.60 -0.93
N MET A 102 12.04 10.35 -0.56
CA MET A 102 10.89 9.67 -1.13
C MET A 102 9.58 10.38 -0.74
N GLN A 103 8.52 10.11 -1.48
CA GLN A 103 7.19 10.66 -1.20
C GLN A 103 6.15 9.55 -1.27
N PHE A 104 5.10 9.69 -0.48
CA PHE A 104 3.95 8.81 -0.59
C PHE A 104 3.04 9.29 -1.72
N SER A 105 2.52 8.36 -2.51
CA SER A 105 1.54 8.69 -3.55
C SER A 105 0.26 9.23 -2.94
N LYS A 106 -0.23 8.57 -1.88
CA LYS A 106 -1.44 8.99 -1.17
C LYS A 106 -1.35 8.62 0.30
N ILE A 107 -1.60 9.60 1.15
CA ILE A 107 -1.69 9.44 2.60
C ILE A 107 -3.15 9.58 3.00
N TYR A 108 -3.64 8.67 3.81
CA TYR A 108 -5.00 8.72 4.35
C TYR A 108 -5.06 9.34 5.74
N LYS A 109 -4.04 9.09 6.55
CA LYS A 109 -4.04 9.50 7.94
C LYS A 109 -2.62 9.58 8.49
N MET A 110 -2.38 10.55 9.35
CA MET A 110 -1.13 10.63 10.11
C MET A 110 -1.46 10.78 11.60
N GLU A 111 -0.69 10.10 12.44
CA GLU A 111 -0.85 10.14 13.88
C GLU A 111 0.49 10.46 14.53
N HIS A 112 0.52 11.51 15.33
CA HIS A 112 1.68 11.92 16.12
C HIS A 112 1.44 11.53 17.58
N VAL A 113 2.41 10.87 18.18
CA VAL A 113 2.39 10.55 19.61
C VAL A 113 3.50 11.38 20.26
N ASP A 114 3.10 12.26 21.17
CA ASP A 114 4.05 13.10 21.90
C ASP A 114 4.72 12.33 23.06
N ALA A 115 5.67 13.00 23.72
CA ALA A 115 6.40 12.40 24.84
C ALA A 115 5.49 12.07 26.05
N GLY A 116 4.32 12.68 26.14
CA GLY A 116 3.31 12.39 27.17
C GLY A 116 2.37 11.25 26.77
N GLY A 117 2.53 10.64 25.61
CA GLY A 117 1.67 9.58 25.11
C GLY A 117 0.34 10.06 24.55
N ILE A 118 0.18 11.36 24.31
CA ILE A 118 -1.04 11.93 23.72
C ILE A 118 -0.93 11.82 22.20
N ALA A 119 -1.87 11.09 21.61
CA ALA A 119 -1.93 10.93 20.18
C ALA A 119 -2.72 12.07 19.53
N THR A 120 -2.14 12.72 18.54
CA THR A 120 -2.81 13.69 17.67
C THR A 120 -2.94 13.09 16.30
N THR A 121 -4.17 12.98 15.82
CA THR A 121 -4.49 12.34 14.56
C THR A 121 -5.05 13.36 13.57
N ILE A 122 -4.55 13.33 12.34
CA ILE A 122 -5.14 14.06 11.22
C ILE A 122 -5.53 13.09 10.12
N VAL A 123 -6.68 13.34 9.54
CA VAL A 123 -7.15 12.60 8.37
C VAL A 123 -6.87 13.45 7.15
N VAL A 124 -6.25 12.85 6.16
CA VAL A 124 -5.88 13.52 4.91
C VAL A 124 -6.89 13.11 3.83
N ASP A 125 -7.60 14.07 3.33
CA ASP A 125 -8.59 13.84 2.25
C ASP A 125 -7.93 13.92 0.86
#